data_7a06cae6450d2e8b7dd73da854f0e948
#
_entry.id   7a06cae6450d2e8b7dd73da854f0e948
#
_cell.length_a   1.000
_cell.length_b   1.000
_cell.length_c   1.000
_cell.angle_alpha   90.00
_cell.angle_beta   90.00
_cell.angle_gamma   90.00
#
_symmetry.space_group_name_H-M   'P 1'
#
loop_
_entity.id
_entity.type
_entity.pdbx_description
1 polymer ?
#
loop_
_entity_poly.entity_id
_entity_poly.type
_entity_poly.pdbx_seq_one_letter_code
_entity_poly.pdbx_strand_id
1 'polypeptide(L)'
;MSLKILFCGDVCFKVQPEVDREAAKRILAPMRDILCAADLRVMNLECPLAPEGVGAPIYKSGPNIIGRPRNVGFLEAAGCDVAVLANNHIGDYGGDALTYTLGVLDEHSIPYVGAGENLDEAYSAYRIVRGGVSLSILAVCENEFGTASGDRSGAAGFDLERLGDKIEEEKEVSDFVIVVFHGGCEYNPLPSPLCRERYRTLVRLGADAVIAGHTHCMQGYEYYHDRPIVYSLGNFLFKWDKPSRPSWYHGYIAQLTIDAESPRQLMIRPIPYVFDPDKNEISPLAGDKLEHTLRYIERISLVIPDMDEPTRYYKGWCIIS
;
A
#
# COMPACT_ATOMS: atom_id res chain seq x y z
N MET A 1 24.27 10.95 0.71
CA MET A 1 22.88 11.39 1.03
C MET A 1 21.97 10.17 0.98
N SER A 2 21.02 10.05 1.90
CA SER A 2 20.10 8.92 1.92
C SER A 2 18.76 9.32 1.31
N LEU A 3 18.18 8.47 0.44
CA LEU A 3 16.85 8.63 -0.14
C LEU A 3 15.81 8.02 0.82
N LYS A 4 14.79 8.78 1.18
CA LYS A 4 13.72 8.35 2.09
C LYS A 4 12.40 8.22 1.32
N ILE A 5 11.85 7.03 1.28
CA ILE A 5 10.58 6.72 0.65
C ILE A 5 9.58 6.34 1.74
N LEU A 6 8.42 6.98 1.76
CA LEU A 6 7.33 6.61 2.66
C LEU A 6 6.28 5.80 1.90
N PHE A 7 5.98 4.63 2.42
CA PHE A 7 4.84 3.83 1.99
C PHE A 7 3.75 3.96 3.05
N CYS A 8 2.62 4.52 2.66
CA CYS A 8 1.46 4.70 3.52
C CYS A 8 0.46 3.55 3.30
N GLY A 9 -0.32 3.24 4.34
CA GLY A 9 -1.38 2.24 4.27
C GLY A 9 -2.56 2.66 3.40
N ASP A 10 -3.66 1.93 3.53
CA ASP A 10 -4.82 2.03 2.67
C ASP A 10 -5.60 3.34 2.87
N VAL A 11 -5.95 4.01 1.76
CA VAL A 11 -6.73 5.25 1.72
C VAL A 11 -8.05 5.00 1.00
N CYS A 12 -9.16 5.19 1.71
CA CYS A 12 -10.50 4.97 1.18
C CYS A 12 -11.49 6.03 1.67
N PHE A 13 -12.40 6.47 0.79
CA PHE A 13 -13.32 7.60 1.05
C PHE A 13 -14.80 7.19 1.09
N LYS A 14 -15.14 5.91 1.20
CA LYS A 14 -16.54 5.44 1.18
C LYS A 14 -17.47 6.23 2.10
N VAL A 15 -17.06 6.49 3.34
CA VAL A 15 -17.86 7.22 4.34
C VAL A 15 -17.39 8.65 4.57
N GLN A 16 -16.47 9.13 3.74
CA GLN A 16 -15.93 10.50 3.79
C GLN A 16 -15.88 11.17 2.40
N PRO A 17 -16.98 11.17 1.65
CA PRO A 17 -16.97 11.73 0.29
C PRO A 17 -16.75 13.25 0.27
N GLU A 18 -16.88 13.92 1.43
CA GLU A 18 -16.69 15.38 1.59
C GLU A 18 -15.22 15.78 1.73
N VAL A 19 -14.30 14.84 1.91
CA VAL A 19 -12.88 15.16 2.09
C VAL A 19 -12.31 15.75 0.81
N ASP A 20 -12.15 17.06 0.80
CA ASP A 20 -11.38 17.81 -0.19
C ASP A 20 -9.98 18.14 0.32
N ARG A 21 -9.22 18.92 -0.44
CA ARG A 21 -7.83 19.30 -0.09
C ARG A 21 -7.74 20.06 1.24
N GLU A 22 -8.69 20.93 1.55
CA GLU A 22 -8.66 21.72 2.79
C GLU A 22 -9.05 20.87 4.02
N ALA A 23 -10.02 19.96 3.86
CA ALA A 23 -10.33 18.97 4.89
C ALA A 23 -9.13 18.03 5.11
N ALA A 24 -8.49 17.57 4.04
CA ALA A 24 -7.31 16.73 4.08
C ALA A 24 -6.13 17.37 4.81
N LYS A 25 -5.85 18.65 4.58
CA LYS A 25 -4.81 19.40 5.32
C LYS A 25 -5.04 19.37 6.82
N ARG A 26 -6.30 19.45 7.27
CA ARG A 26 -6.64 19.38 8.70
C ARG A 26 -6.43 17.96 9.24
N ILE A 27 -6.90 16.95 8.49
CA ILE A 27 -6.74 15.53 8.84
C ILE A 27 -5.25 15.16 8.98
N LEU A 28 -4.41 15.68 8.09
CA LEU A 28 -2.98 15.37 7.99
C LEU A 28 -2.09 16.34 8.79
N ALA A 29 -2.65 17.37 9.44
CA ALA A 29 -1.85 18.39 10.12
C ALA A 29 -0.79 17.83 11.07
N PRO A 30 -1.06 16.79 11.92
CA PRO A 30 -0.06 16.22 12.80
C PRO A 30 1.00 15.38 12.08
N MET A 31 0.70 14.90 10.85
CA MET A 31 1.62 14.08 10.04
C MET A 31 2.51 14.93 9.12
N ARG A 32 2.24 16.22 9.01
CA ARG A 32 2.86 17.13 8.03
C ARG A 32 4.38 17.05 8.00
N ASP A 33 5.02 17.17 9.16
CA ASP A 33 6.48 17.20 9.23
C ASP A 33 7.10 15.87 8.77
N ILE A 34 6.44 14.74 9.09
CA ILE A 34 6.86 13.41 8.66
C ILE A 34 6.72 13.28 7.14
N LEU A 35 5.58 13.69 6.59
CA LEU A 35 5.32 13.62 5.15
C LEU A 35 6.26 14.55 4.37
N CYS A 36 6.50 15.77 4.86
CA CYS A 36 7.39 16.74 4.21
C CYS A 36 8.87 16.36 4.29
N ALA A 37 9.29 15.54 5.26
CA ALA A 37 10.68 15.11 5.42
C ALA A 37 11.09 13.96 4.47
N ALA A 38 10.16 13.44 3.67
CA ALA A 38 10.40 12.37 2.72
C ALA A 38 10.73 12.90 1.32
N ASP A 39 11.53 12.13 0.58
CA ASP A 39 11.86 12.41 -0.82
C ASP A 39 10.79 11.86 -1.77
N LEU A 40 10.07 10.79 -1.37
CA LEU A 40 9.00 10.15 -2.13
C LEU A 40 7.92 9.59 -1.20
N ARG A 41 6.63 9.77 -1.56
CA ARG A 41 5.45 9.24 -0.84
C ARG A 41 4.61 8.39 -1.78
N VAL A 42 4.43 7.13 -1.42
CA VAL A 42 3.65 6.12 -2.15
C VAL A 42 2.42 5.78 -1.32
N MET A 43 1.22 5.90 -1.90
CA MET A 43 -0.05 5.71 -1.20
C MET A 43 -0.98 4.78 -1.96
N ASN A 44 -1.60 3.82 -1.28
CA ASN A 44 -2.63 2.97 -1.89
C ASN A 44 -3.98 3.67 -1.86
N LEU A 45 -4.52 4.01 -3.04
CA LEU A 45 -5.88 4.51 -3.20
C LEU A 45 -6.84 3.34 -3.40
N GLU A 46 -7.51 2.92 -2.33
CA GLU A 46 -8.34 1.72 -2.27
C GLU A 46 -9.81 2.00 -2.56
N CYS A 47 -10.07 2.83 -3.53
CA CYS A 47 -11.40 3.04 -4.11
C CYS A 47 -11.28 3.84 -5.42
N PRO A 48 -12.16 3.62 -6.40
CA PRO A 48 -12.27 4.51 -7.54
C PRO A 48 -12.80 5.89 -7.09
N LEU A 49 -12.38 6.94 -7.80
CA LEU A 49 -12.83 8.32 -7.63
C LEU A 49 -13.72 8.70 -8.81
N ALA A 50 -15.04 8.63 -8.65
CA ALA A 50 -15.95 8.97 -9.74
C ALA A 50 -17.19 9.73 -9.23
N PRO A 51 -17.82 10.58 -10.08
CA PRO A 51 -19.07 11.21 -9.73
C PRO A 51 -20.22 10.20 -9.75
N GLU A 52 -21.34 10.61 -9.22
CA GLU A 52 -22.57 9.82 -9.24
C GLU A 52 -23.02 9.55 -10.68
N GLY A 53 -23.37 8.30 -10.97
CA GLY A 53 -23.82 7.87 -12.30
C GLY A 53 -22.70 7.48 -13.27
N VAL A 54 -21.43 7.57 -12.88
CA VAL A 54 -20.31 7.02 -13.65
C VAL A 54 -19.99 5.62 -13.14
N GLY A 55 -20.09 4.64 -14.02
CA GLY A 55 -19.97 3.22 -13.69
C GLY A 55 -21.17 2.68 -12.90
N ALA A 56 -21.14 1.39 -12.61
CA ALA A 56 -22.12 0.69 -11.80
C ALA A 56 -21.42 -0.32 -10.90
N PRO A 57 -21.96 -0.58 -9.69
CA PRO A 57 -21.37 -1.55 -8.79
C PRO A 57 -21.30 -2.94 -9.45
N ILE A 58 -20.12 -3.54 -9.41
CA ILE A 58 -19.94 -4.90 -9.93
C ILE A 58 -20.56 -5.93 -9.00
N TYR A 59 -20.92 -7.09 -9.52
CA TYR A 59 -21.39 -8.21 -8.73
C TYR A 59 -20.20 -8.92 -8.06
N LYS A 60 -20.07 -8.81 -6.73
CA LYS A 60 -19.01 -9.44 -5.94
C LYS A 60 -19.47 -9.71 -4.51
N SER A 61 -18.68 -10.50 -3.77
CA SER A 61 -18.81 -10.58 -2.31
C SER A 61 -18.19 -9.33 -1.67
N GLY A 62 -18.72 -8.93 -0.50
CA GLY A 62 -18.26 -7.74 0.20
C GLY A 62 -18.85 -6.42 -0.36
N PRO A 63 -18.44 -5.28 0.18
CA PRO A 63 -18.97 -3.97 -0.19
C PRO A 63 -18.38 -3.47 -1.51
N ASN A 64 -19.19 -2.80 -2.33
CA ASN A 64 -18.66 -1.92 -3.36
C ASN A 64 -18.35 -0.55 -2.77
N ILE A 65 -17.17 -0.03 -3.06
CA ILE A 65 -16.64 1.21 -2.51
C ILE A 65 -16.38 2.21 -3.63
N ILE A 66 -16.75 3.46 -3.40
CA ILE A 66 -16.47 4.56 -4.33
C ILE A 66 -16.24 5.85 -3.54
N GLY A 67 -15.21 6.58 -3.90
CA GLY A 67 -14.96 7.96 -3.50
C GLY A 67 -15.54 8.95 -4.50
N ARG A 68 -15.29 10.24 -4.28
CA ARG A 68 -15.67 11.33 -5.17
C ARG A 68 -14.43 11.99 -5.79
N PRO A 69 -14.52 12.61 -6.98
CA PRO A 69 -13.36 13.25 -7.63
C PRO A 69 -12.60 14.21 -6.71
N ARG A 70 -13.31 15.00 -5.87
CA ARG A 70 -12.70 15.94 -4.91
C ARG A 70 -11.76 15.27 -3.89
N ASN A 71 -11.93 13.96 -3.66
CA ASN A 71 -11.11 13.21 -2.69
C ASN A 71 -9.64 13.09 -3.14
N VAL A 72 -9.33 13.33 -4.42
CA VAL A 72 -7.95 13.47 -4.91
C VAL A 72 -7.18 14.52 -4.11
N GLY A 73 -7.86 15.54 -3.59
CA GLY A 73 -7.33 16.57 -2.71
C GLY A 73 -6.64 16.02 -1.45
N PHE A 74 -6.97 14.80 -1.00
CA PHE A 74 -6.25 14.14 0.09
C PHE A 74 -4.84 13.71 -0.35
N LEU A 75 -4.72 13.11 -1.53
CA LEU A 75 -3.43 12.72 -2.09
C LEU A 75 -2.55 13.95 -2.33
N GLU A 76 -3.12 15.05 -2.85
CA GLU A 76 -2.41 16.32 -3.01
C GLU A 76 -1.94 16.90 -1.66
N ALA A 77 -2.81 16.93 -0.65
CA ALA A 77 -2.48 17.47 0.68
C ALA A 77 -1.41 16.63 1.40
N ALA A 78 -1.40 15.31 1.15
CA ALA A 78 -0.37 14.41 1.64
C ALA A 78 0.96 14.53 0.87
N GLY A 79 0.95 15.19 -0.29
CA GLY A 79 2.07 15.25 -1.21
C GLY A 79 2.38 13.88 -1.85
N CYS A 80 1.33 13.12 -2.19
CA CYS A 80 1.47 11.81 -2.83
C CYS A 80 2.24 11.96 -4.15
N ASP A 81 3.35 11.27 -4.27
CA ASP A 81 4.18 11.25 -5.47
C ASP A 81 3.78 10.10 -6.41
N VAL A 82 3.21 9.01 -5.86
CA VAL A 82 2.72 7.86 -6.63
C VAL A 82 1.50 7.26 -5.95
N ALA A 83 0.38 7.18 -6.65
CA ALA A 83 -0.81 6.45 -6.22
C ALA A 83 -0.74 4.99 -6.65
N VAL A 84 -0.86 4.06 -5.72
CA VAL A 84 -1.01 2.63 -6.01
C VAL A 84 -2.49 2.33 -6.20
N LEU A 85 -2.83 1.70 -7.32
CA LEU A 85 -4.20 1.37 -7.71
C LEU A 85 -4.44 -0.14 -7.79
N ALA A 86 -3.39 -0.95 -7.68
CA ALA A 86 -3.53 -2.40 -7.64
C ALA A 86 -4.15 -2.82 -6.30
N ASN A 87 -5.48 -2.92 -6.27
CA ASN A 87 -6.25 -3.39 -5.12
C ASN A 87 -7.61 -3.96 -5.56
N ASN A 88 -8.28 -4.66 -4.65
CA ASN A 88 -9.55 -5.34 -4.91
C ASN A 88 -10.77 -4.41 -4.97
N HIS A 89 -10.58 -3.10 -4.76
CA HIS A 89 -11.66 -2.12 -4.77
C HIS A 89 -11.60 -1.10 -5.92
N ILE A 90 -10.47 -0.97 -6.62
CA ILE A 90 -10.35 0.02 -7.70
C ILE A 90 -11.33 -0.24 -8.85
N GLY A 91 -11.69 -1.49 -9.07
CA GLY A 91 -12.66 -1.91 -10.09
C GLY A 91 -14.12 -2.02 -9.60
N ASP A 92 -14.45 -1.59 -8.40
CA ASP A 92 -15.76 -1.81 -7.76
C ASP A 92 -16.97 -1.26 -8.52
N TYR A 93 -16.75 -0.24 -9.33
CA TYR A 93 -17.79 0.37 -10.18
C TYR A 93 -17.52 0.20 -11.68
N GLY A 94 -16.71 -0.80 -12.03
CA GLY A 94 -16.41 -1.16 -13.43
C GLY A 94 -15.38 -0.26 -14.10
N GLY A 95 -15.16 -0.52 -15.39
CA GLY A 95 -14.14 0.15 -16.19
C GLY A 95 -14.35 1.66 -16.30
N ASP A 96 -15.58 2.12 -16.48
CA ASP A 96 -15.89 3.55 -16.62
C ASP A 96 -15.45 4.36 -15.39
N ALA A 97 -15.70 3.82 -14.18
CA ALA A 97 -15.28 4.48 -12.95
C ALA A 97 -13.76 4.43 -12.76
N LEU A 98 -13.10 3.36 -13.20
CA LEU A 98 -11.65 3.27 -13.20
C LEU A 98 -11.05 4.29 -14.18
N THR A 99 -11.46 4.29 -15.45
CA THR A 99 -10.98 5.26 -16.46
C THR A 99 -11.20 6.71 -15.98
N TYR A 100 -12.36 6.99 -15.36
CA TYR A 100 -12.59 8.31 -14.76
C TYR A 100 -11.58 8.61 -13.64
N THR A 101 -11.26 7.61 -12.81
CA THR A 101 -10.26 7.76 -11.72
C THR A 101 -8.86 8.08 -12.27
N LEU A 102 -8.45 7.37 -13.33
CA LEU A 102 -7.17 7.64 -14.00
C LEU A 102 -7.12 9.08 -14.51
N GLY A 103 -8.20 9.53 -15.18
CA GLY A 103 -8.33 10.93 -15.66
C GLY A 103 -8.24 11.95 -14.52
N VAL A 104 -8.85 11.69 -13.35
CA VAL A 104 -8.75 12.57 -12.17
C VAL A 104 -7.29 12.65 -11.69
N LEU A 105 -6.56 11.54 -11.63
CA LEU A 105 -5.17 11.53 -11.20
C LEU A 105 -4.28 12.28 -12.21
N ASP A 106 -4.51 12.11 -13.51
CA ASP A 106 -3.79 12.81 -14.59
C ASP A 106 -4.03 14.33 -14.52
N GLU A 107 -5.28 14.77 -14.36
CA GLU A 107 -5.64 16.19 -14.20
C GLU A 107 -4.93 16.85 -13.01
N HIS A 108 -4.69 16.10 -11.93
CA HIS A 108 -3.98 16.56 -10.74
C HIS A 108 -2.47 16.25 -10.76
N SER A 109 -1.95 15.74 -11.90
CA SER A 109 -0.54 15.39 -12.07
C SER A 109 -0.01 14.44 -10.97
N ILE A 110 -0.83 13.47 -10.56
CA ILE A 110 -0.47 12.41 -9.62
C ILE A 110 -0.21 11.14 -10.42
N PRO A 111 1.04 10.71 -10.58
CA PRO A 111 1.37 9.44 -11.20
C PRO A 111 0.73 8.27 -10.46
N TYR A 112 0.43 7.20 -11.19
CA TYR A 112 -0.15 6.00 -10.63
C TYR A 112 0.47 4.73 -11.20
N VAL A 113 0.25 3.60 -10.52
CA VAL A 113 0.76 2.29 -10.88
C VAL A 113 -0.21 1.19 -10.43
N GLY A 114 -0.27 0.09 -11.19
CA GLY A 114 -1.00 -1.10 -10.79
C GLY A 114 -2.46 -1.17 -11.23
N ALA A 115 -2.90 -0.24 -12.09
CA ALA A 115 -4.15 -0.34 -12.83
C ALA A 115 -4.03 0.40 -14.17
N GLY A 116 -4.85 0.03 -15.14
CA GLY A 116 -4.83 0.62 -16.47
C GLY A 116 -6.09 0.31 -17.27
N GLU A 117 -6.18 0.86 -18.48
CA GLU A 117 -7.28 0.62 -19.41
C GLU A 117 -7.19 -0.77 -20.08
N ASN A 118 -6.05 -1.42 -19.97
CA ASN A 118 -5.78 -2.78 -20.44
C ASN A 118 -4.74 -3.47 -19.53
N LEU A 119 -4.47 -4.74 -19.84
CA LEU A 119 -3.57 -5.57 -19.03
C LEU A 119 -2.12 -5.04 -19.04
N ASP A 120 -1.62 -4.56 -20.16
CA ASP A 120 -0.23 -4.11 -20.29
C ASP A 120 -0.01 -2.78 -19.53
N GLU A 121 -0.96 -1.85 -19.61
CA GLU A 121 -0.94 -0.64 -18.80
C GLU A 121 -1.02 -0.93 -17.31
N ALA A 122 -1.88 -1.86 -16.88
CA ALA A 122 -2.01 -2.23 -15.47
C ALA A 122 -0.68 -2.75 -14.89
N TYR A 123 0.15 -3.43 -15.68
CA TYR A 123 1.47 -3.93 -15.28
C TYR A 123 2.63 -2.96 -15.58
N SER A 124 2.34 -1.76 -16.07
CA SER A 124 3.40 -0.77 -16.33
C SER A 124 4.03 -0.30 -15.02
N ALA A 125 5.37 -0.21 -15.00
CA ALA A 125 6.10 0.29 -13.86
C ALA A 125 6.10 1.83 -13.83
N TYR A 126 6.04 2.40 -12.65
CA TYR A 126 6.38 3.80 -12.47
C TYR A 126 7.88 3.95 -12.23
N ARG A 127 8.55 4.69 -13.12
CA ARG A 127 10.00 4.93 -13.04
C ARG A 127 10.29 6.36 -12.62
N ILE A 128 11.20 6.53 -11.68
CA ILE A 128 11.61 7.85 -11.17
C ILE A 128 13.09 7.87 -10.80
N VAL A 129 13.73 9.01 -10.96
CA VAL A 129 15.09 9.27 -10.46
C VAL A 129 14.99 10.32 -9.35
N ARG A 130 15.50 9.98 -8.17
CA ARG A 130 15.56 10.87 -7.00
C ARG A 130 16.91 10.74 -6.31
N GLY A 131 17.56 11.89 -6.01
CA GLY A 131 18.86 11.88 -5.34
C GLY A 131 19.96 11.10 -6.07
N GLY A 132 19.85 10.94 -7.38
CA GLY A 132 20.78 10.17 -8.20
C GLY A 132 20.55 8.66 -8.19
N VAL A 133 19.45 8.19 -7.57
CA VAL A 133 19.00 6.79 -7.55
C VAL A 133 17.81 6.62 -8.48
N SER A 134 17.86 5.64 -9.38
CA SER A 134 16.76 5.25 -10.25
C SER A 134 15.93 4.14 -9.60
N LEU A 135 14.62 4.34 -9.57
CA LEU A 135 13.66 3.44 -8.95
C LEU A 135 12.59 3.03 -9.95
N SER A 136 12.22 1.76 -9.94
CA SER A 136 11.00 1.25 -10.56
C SER A 136 10.06 0.75 -9.46
N ILE A 137 8.79 1.17 -9.53
CA ILE A 137 7.72 0.71 -8.66
C ILE A 137 6.73 -0.07 -9.52
N LEU A 138 6.55 -1.35 -9.19
CA LEU A 138 5.52 -2.23 -9.72
C LEU A 138 4.44 -2.42 -8.65
N ALA A 139 3.18 -2.58 -9.05
CA ALA A 139 2.12 -2.86 -8.10
C ALA A 139 1.18 -3.95 -8.63
N VAL A 140 0.82 -4.89 -7.76
CA VAL A 140 -0.12 -5.99 -8.08
C VAL A 140 -1.04 -6.26 -6.89
N CYS A 141 -2.19 -6.87 -7.15
CA CYS A 141 -3.11 -7.32 -6.09
C CYS A 141 -3.49 -8.80 -6.26
N GLU A 142 -4.03 -9.42 -5.22
CA GLU A 142 -4.63 -10.74 -5.33
C GLU A 142 -5.77 -10.74 -6.36
N ASN A 143 -5.96 -11.89 -7.05
CA ASN A 143 -6.96 -12.05 -8.10
C ASN A 143 -8.36 -12.27 -7.50
N GLU A 144 -8.91 -11.21 -6.89
CA GLU A 144 -10.27 -11.25 -6.35
C GLU A 144 -11.28 -10.69 -7.36
N PHE A 145 -11.32 -9.36 -7.50
CA PHE A 145 -12.31 -8.64 -8.33
C PHE A 145 -11.64 -7.48 -9.09
N GLY A 146 -12.21 -7.13 -10.26
CA GLY A 146 -11.81 -5.93 -10.98
C GLY A 146 -10.41 -5.97 -11.59
N THR A 147 -9.81 -7.15 -11.81
CA THR A 147 -8.51 -7.28 -12.44
C THR A 147 -8.59 -7.08 -13.95
N ALA A 148 -7.55 -6.47 -14.51
CA ALA A 148 -7.38 -6.29 -15.96
C ALA A 148 -7.22 -7.62 -16.69
N SER A 149 -7.67 -7.69 -17.94
CA SER A 149 -7.40 -8.86 -18.79
C SER A 149 -7.55 -8.50 -20.27
N GLY A 150 -6.54 -8.76 -21.07
CA GLY A 150 -6.51 -8.33 -22.47
C GLY A 150 -6.75 -6.83 -22.57
N ASP A 151 -7.75 -6.43 -23.35
CA ASP A 151 -8.16 -5.01 -23.54
C ASP A 151 -9.14 -4.50 -22.47
N ARG A 152 -9.41 -5.28 -21.43
CA ARG A 152 -10.30 -4.87 -20.34
C ARG A 152 -9.53 -4.16 -19.24
N SER A 153 -9.99 -2.95 -18.91
CA SER A 153 -9.47 -2.15 -17.81
C SER A 153 -9.62 -2.85 -16.45
N GLY A 154 -8.67 -2.60 -15.55
CA GLY A 154 -8.68 -3.19 -14.21
C GLY A 154 -7.37 -3.01 -13.48
N ALA A 155 -7.30 -3.60 -12.27
CA ALA A 155 -6.08 -3.71 -11.51
C ALA A 155 -5.13 -4.78 -12.07
N ALA A 156 -3.82 -4.63 -11.86
CA ALA A 156 -2.83 -5.68 -12.11
C ALA A 156 -3.03 -6.83 -11.12
N GLY A 157 -3.69 -7.89 -11.54
CA GLY A 157 -3.86 -9.10 -10.73
C GLY A 157 -2.53 -9.85 -10.59
N PHE A 158 -2.37 -10.65 -9.55
CA PHE A 158 -1.14 -11.41 -9.33
C PHE A 158 -0.98 -12.52 -10.38
N ASP A 159 0.01 -12.37 -11.22
CA ASP A 159 0.53 -13.37 -12.16
C ASP A 159 2.04 -13.44 -11.97
N LEU A 160 2.52 -14.57 -11.46
CA LEU A 160 3.93 -14.72 -11.07
C LEU A 160 4.88 -14.67 -12.27
N GLU A 161 4.48 -15.23 -13.40
CA GLU A 161 5.30 -15.26 -14.62
C GLU A 161 5.44 -13.84 -15.17
N ARG A 162 4.32 -13.17 -15.43
CA ARG A 162 4.31 -11.78 -15.94
C ARG A 162 5.02 -10.80 -14.99
N LEU A 163 4.78 -10.93 -13.68
CA LEU A 163 5.44 -10.06 -12.71
C LEU A 163 6.95 -10.34 -12.63
N GLY A 164 7.36 -11.61 -12.78
CA GLY A 164 8.75 -12.00 -12.87
C GLY A 164 9.46 -11.35 -14.05
N ASP A 165 8.85 -11.44 -15.26
CA ASP A 165 9.36 -10.80 -16.47
C ASP A 165 9.48 -9.29 -16.29
N LYS A 166 8.46 -8.65 -15.69
CA LYS A 166 8.50 -7.21 -15.39
C LYS A 166 9.59 -6.82 -14.39
N ILE A 167 9.82 -7.61 -13.36
CA ILE A 167 10.92 -7.38 -12.42
C ILE A 167 12.27 -7.46 -13.16
N GLU A 168 12.47 -8.46 -14.02
CA GLU A 168 13.68 -8.63 -14.81
C GLU A 168 13.90 -7.43 -15.74
N GLU A 169 12.87 -7.02 -16.52
CA GLU A 169 12.91 -5.84 -17.39
C GLU A 169 13.29 -4.56 -16.61
N GLU A 170 12.70 -4.35 -15.43
CA GLU A 170 12.94 -3.15 -14.63
C GLU A 170 14.32 -3.16 -13.96
N LYS A 171 14.87 -4.33 -13.64
CA LYS A 171 16.26 -4.46 -13.13
C LYS A 171 17.32 -4.07 -14.15
N GLU A 172 17.01 -4.10 -15.44
CA GLU A 172 17.96 -3.66 -16.49
C GLU A 172 18.07 -2.13 -16.57
N VAL A 173 17.03 -1.39 -16.11
CA VAL A 173 16.92 0.07 -16.29
C VAL A 173 16.88 0.87 -14.99
N SER A 174 16.78 0.21 -13.85
CA SER A 174 16.70 0.87 -12.55
C SER A 174 17.64 0.25 -11.51
N ASP A 175 18.16 1.08 -10.61
CA ASP A 175 19.02 0.64 -9.51
C ASP A 175 18.25 -0.26 -8.54
N PHE A 176 16.96 0.07 -8.31
CA PHE A 176 16.08 -0.66 -7.40
C PHE A 176 14.71 -0.89 -8.01
N VAL A 177 14.18 -2.10 -7.82
CA VAL A 177 12.80 -2.49 -8.16
C VAL A 177 12.04 -2.78 -6.89
N ILE A 178 10.97 -2.02 -6.64
CA ILE A 178 10.09 -2.16 -5.49
C ILE A 178 8.76 -2.69 -5.96
N VAL A 179 8.27 -3.78 -5.34
CA VAL A 179 6.96 -4.33 -5.61
C VAL A 179 6.01 -3.94 -4.49
N VAL A 180 4.90 -3.27 -4.82
CA VAL A 180 3.79 -3.05 -3.90
C VAL A 180 2.75 -4.14 -4.13
N PHE A 181 2.34 -4.82 -3.07
CA PHE A 181 1.41 -5.95 -3.15
C PHE A 181 0.18 -5.70 -2.28
N HIS A 182 -1.01 -5.79 -2.86
CA HIS A 182 -2.26 -5.67 -2.11
C HIS A 182 -2.93 -7.03 -2.00
N GLY A 183 -2.87 -7.64 -0.81
CA GLY A 183 -3.42 -8.99 -0.59
C GLY A 183 -3.08 -9.57 0.77
N GLY A 184 -3.68 -10.72 1.07
CA GLY A 184 -3.52 -11.43 2.33
C GLY A 184 -4.86 -11.68 3.03
N CYS A 185 -4.81 -12.16 4.25
CA CYS A 185 -6.00 -12.45 5.04
C CYS A 185 -6.38 -11.25 5.89
N GLU A 186 -7.56 -10.66 5.67
CA GLU A 186 -8.05 -9.53 6.44
C GLU A 186 -8.07 -9.83 7.95
N TYR A 187 -7.74 -8.80 8.75
CA TYR A 187 -7.75 -8.81 10.22
C TYR A 187 -6.82 -9.82 10.88
N ASN A 188 -5.94 -10.45 10.12
CA ASN A 188 -4.94 -11.37 10.66
C ASN A 188 -3.61 -10.61 10.88
N PRO A 189 -3.09 -10.56 12.12
CA PRO A 189 -1.84 -9.85 12.42
C PRO A 189 -0.58 -10.58 11.90
N LEU A 190 -0.71 -11.80 11.39
CA LEU A 190 0.38 -12.55 10.79
C LEU A 190 0.07 -12.87 9.32
N PRO A 191 1.06 -12.79 8.41
CA PRO A 191 0.88 -13.24 7.05
C PRO A 191 0.61 -14.75 7.00
N SER A 192 -0.18 -15.19 6.03
CA SER A 192 -0.30 -16.63 5.79
C SER A 192 1.03 -17.19 5.24
N PRO A 193 1.32 -18.49 5.43
CA PRO A 193 2.50 -19.13 4.81
C PRO A 193 2.57 -18.92 3.29
N LEU A 194 1.42 -18.88 2.62
CA LEU A 194 1.33 -18.63 1.19
C LEU A 194 1.74 -17.20 0.83
N CYS A 195 1.24 -16.18 1.55
CA CYS A 195 1.63 -14.78 1.33
C CYS A 195 3.12 -14.59 1.54
N ARG A 196 3.67 -15.18 2.62
CA ARG A 196 5.09 -15.14 2.90
C ARG A 196 5.91 -15.75 1.77
N GLU A 197 5.55 -16.94 1.30
CA GLU A 197 6.27 -17.60 0.20
C GLU A 197 6.17 -16.80 -1.10
N ARG A 198 5.02 -16.24 -1.43
CA ARG A 198 4.84 -15.36 -2.59
C ARG A 198 5.79 -14.15 -2.53
N TYR A 199 5.82 -13.43 -1.41
CA TYR A 199 6.63 -12.22 -1.30
C TYR A 199 8.13 -12.53 -1.29
N ARG A 200 8.55 -13.63 -0.66
CA ARG A 200 9.91 -14.14 -0.76
C ARG A 200 10.28 -14.55 -2.20
N THR A 201 9.32 -15.09 -2.94
CA THR A 201 9.52 -15.42 -4.37
C THR A 201 9.77 -14.16 -5.19
N LEU A 202 9.07 -13.07 -4.96
CA LEU A 202 9.33 -11.80 -5.65
C LEU A 202 10.76 -11.30 -5.38
N VAL A 203 11.25 -11.44 -4.15
CA VAL A 203 12.65 -11.12 -3.83
C VAL A 203 13.62 -12.05 -4.58
N ARG A 204 13.34 -13.36 -4.67
CA ARG A 204 14.16 -14.28 -5.47
C ARG A 204 14.17 -13.95 -6.96
N LEU A 205 13.09 -13.36 -7.48
CA LEU A 205 12.98 -12.90 -8.87
C LEU A 205 13.65 -11.55 -9.10
N GLY A 206 14.17 -10.88 -8.07
CA GLY A 206 14.96 -9.68 -8.20
C GLY A 206 14.36 -8.42 -7.58
N ALA A 207 13.18 -8.47 -6.98
CA ALA A 207 12.65 -7.33 -6.25
C ALA A 207 13.56 -6.95 -5.08
N ASP A 208 13.90 -5.66 -4.96
CA ASP A 208 14.75 -5.13 -3.90
C ASP A 208 13.96 -4.86 -2.61
N ALA A 209 12.66 -4.67 -2.72
CA ALA A 209 11.74 -4.59 -1.58
C ALA A 209 10.33 -5.04 -1.99
N VAL A 210 9.59 -5.61 -1.02
CA VAL A 210 8.16 -5.90 -1.17
C VAL A 210 7.42 -5.19 -0.04
N ILE A 211 6.45 -4.34 -0.39
CA ILE A 211 5.63 -3.59 0.57
C ILE A 211 4.18 -3.95 0.36
N ALA A 212 3.52 -4.51 1.38
CA ALA A 212 2.15 -4.99 1.21
C ALA A 212 1.12 -4.27 2.10
N GLY A 213 -0.15 -4.40 1.70
CA GLY A 213 -1.36 -3.86 2.35
C GLY A 213 -2.53 -4.83 2.25
N HIS A 214 -3.79 -4.34 2.39
CA HIS A 214 -5.06 -5.09 2.29
C HIS A 214 -5.59 -5.63 3.63
N THR A 215 -4.75 -6.12 4.52
CA THR A 215 -5.25 -6.87 5.69
C THR A 215 -5.97 -6.01 6.73
N HIS A 216 -6.02 -4.69 6.53
CA HIS A 216 -6.65 -3.70 7.42
C HIS A 216 -6.15 -3.76 8.88
N CYS A 217 -4.99 -4.35 9.08
CA CYS A 217 -4.27 -4.36 10.35
C CYS A 217 -2.77 -4.38 10.10
N MET A 218 -2.00 -3.92 11.07
CA MET A 218 -0.55 -3.99 10.99
C MET A 218 -0.08 -5.45 11.01
N GLN A 219 0.80 -5.79 10.07
CA GLN A 219 1.62 -7.00 10.13
C GLN A 219 3.09 -6.61 10.26
N GLY A 220 3.94 -7.58 10.59
CA GLY A 220 5.36 -7.37 10.75
C GLY A 220 6.11 -7.24 9.42
N TYR A 221 7.42 -7.21 9.51
CA TYR A 221 8.34 -7.22 8.38
C TYR A 221 9.50 -8.17 8.63
N GLU A 222 10.17 -8.60 7.57
CA GLU A 222 11.41 -9.37 7.66
C GLU A 222 12.44 -8.87 6.65
N TYR A 223 13.68 -9.29 6.82
CA TYR A 223 14.72 -9.21 5.79
C TYR A 223 14.98 -10.60 5.24
N TYR A 224 14.68 -10.79 3.96
CA TYR A 224 14.91 -12.02 3.24
C TYR A 224 15.97 -11.78 2.15
N HIS A 225 17.11 -12.48 2.23
CA HIS A 225 18.29 -12.17 1.40
C HIS A 225 18.69 -10.68 1.43
N ASP A 226 18.70 -10.09 2.62
CA ASP A 226 18.99 -8.67 2.86
C ASP A 226 17.99 -7.69 2.19
N ARG A 227 16.83 -8.16 1.73
CA ARG A 227 15.77 -7.37 1.12
C ARG A 227 14.57 -7.28 2.06
N PRO A 228 14.07 -6.08 2.33
CA PRO A 228 12.94 -5.92 3.23
C PRO A 228 11.64 -6.39 2.57
N ILE A 229 10.85 -7.12 3.35
CA ILE A 229 9.47 -7.51 3.05
C ILE A 229 8.60 -6.99 4.18
N VAL A 230 7.70 -6.05 3.88
CA VAL A 230 6.68 -5.53 4.80
C VAL A 230 5.34 -6.18 4.45
N TYR A 231 4.72 -6.85 5.42
CA TYR A 231 3.56 -7.70 5.16
C TYR A 231 2.22 -6.97 5.18
N SER A 232 2.04 -5.93 5.99
CA SER A 232 0.93 -4.99 5.89
C SER A 232 1.14 -3.76 6.75
N LEU A 233 0.74 -2.61 6.21
CA LEU A 233 0.85 -1.31 6.86
C LEU A 233 -0.37 -0.95 7.70
N GLY A 234 -1.53 -1.62 7.48
CA GLY A 234 -2.83 -1.20 7.99
C GLY A 234 -3.42 -0.01 7.23
N ASN A 235 -4.52 0.54 7.73
CA ASN A 235 -5.23 1.65 7.10
C ASN A 235 -4.59 3.00 7.43
N PHE A 236 -4.37 3.86 6.40
CA PHE A 236 -3.90 5.24 6.61
C PHE A 236 -5.08 6.20 6.83
N LEU A 237 -6.04 6.20 5.88
CA LEU A 237 -7.33 6.87 6.03
C LEU A 237 -8.44 5.95 5.54
N PHE A 238 -9.07 5.22 6.42
CA PHE A 238 -10.17 4.35 6.08
C PHE A 238 -11.21 4.37 7.19
N LYS A 239 -12.04 5.41 7.17
CA LYS A 239 -13.16 5.51 8.12
C LYS A 239 -14.22 4.47 7.76
N TRP A 240 -14.69 3.77 8.77
CA TRP A 240 -15.76 2.80 8.66
C TRP A 240 -16.79 3.04 9.74
N ASP A 241 -18.10 2.89 9.44
CA ASP A 241 -19.16 3.19 10.38
C ASP A 241 -19.15 2.28 11.62
N LYS A 242 -18.76 1.03 11.43
CA LYS A 242 -18.65 0.04 12.50
C LYS A 242 -17.46 -0.87 12.24
N PRO A 243 -16.24 -0.43 12.52
CA PRO A 243 -15.07 -1.30 12.37
C PRO A 243 -15.20 -2.49 13.31
N SER A 244 -14.89 -3.66 12.79
CA SER A 244 -15.00 -4.92 13.57
C SER A 244 -13.98 -4.98 14.71
N ARG A 245 -12.91 -4.17 14.64
CA ARG A 245 -11.81 -4.16 15.62
C ARG A 245 -11.24 -2.75 15.81
N PRO A 246 -10.81 -2.38 17.04
CA PRO A 246 -10.10 -1.11 17.27
C PRO A 246 -8.82 -0.95 16.45
N SER A 247 -8.15 -2.08 16.10
CA SER A 247 -6.94 -2.08 15.26
C SER A 247 -7.15 -1.56 13.83
N TRP A 248 -8.40 -1.43 13.37
CA TRP A 248 -8.77 -0.84 12.10
C TRP A 248 -8.19 0.57 11.88
N TYR A 249 -8.09 1.34 12.96
CA TYR A 249 -7.61 2.73 12.91
C TYR A 249 -6.12 2.88 13.24
N HIS A 250 -5.41 1.78 13.40
CA HIS A 250 -3.98 1.78 13.67
C HIS A 250 -3.20 1.29 12.46
N GLY A 251 -2.10 1.96 12.16
CA GLY A 251 -1.18 1.57 11.10
C GLY A 251 0.22 2.08 11.37
N TYR A 252 1.12 1.79 10.45
CA TYR A 252 2.41 2.45 10.40
C TYR A 252 2.78 2.81 8.97
N ILE A 253 3.49 3.92 8.80
CA ILE A 253 4.18 4.23 7.56
C ILE A 253 5.47 3.41 7.57
N ALA A 254 5.75 2.68 6.48
CA ALA A 254 7.06 2.09 6.27
C ALA A 254 7.96 3.12 5.60
N GLN A 255 8.91 3.69 6.36
CA GLN A 255 9.97 4.48 5.78
C GLN A 255 11.07 3.56 5.28
N LEU A 256 11.20 3.44 3.96
CA LEU A 256 12.31 2.77 3.31
C LEU A 256 13.43 3.80 3.10
N THR A 257 14.62 3.50 3.59
CA THR A 257 15.80 4.35 3.41
C THR A 257 16.82 3.62 2.54
N ILE A 258 17.25 4.28 1.46
CA ILE A 258 18.32 3.83 0.57
C ILE A 258 19.53 4.71 0.84
N ASP A 259 20.63 4.11 1.30
CA ASP A 259 21.87 4.84 1.53
C ASP A 259 22.65 4.98 0.23
N ALA A 260 22.96 6.21 -0.18
CA ALA A 260 23.73 6.48 -1.40
C ALA A 260 25.19 5.99 -1.32
N GLU A 261 25.74 5.84 -0.10
CA GLU A 261 27.12 5.35 0.11
C GLU A 261 27.16 3.83 0.21
N SER A 262 26.04 3.21 0.61
CA SER A 262 25.86 1.74 0.67
C SER A 262 24.56 1.34 -0.02
N PRO A 263 24.44 1.52 -1.35
CA PRO A 263 23.16 1.39 -2.07
C PRO A 263 22.59 -0.04 -2.02
N ARG A 264 23.33 -1.02 -1.54
CA ARG A 264 22.83 -2.40 -1.36
C ARG A 264 22.03 -2.58 -0.07
N GLN A 265 22.11 -1.63 0.88
CA GLN A 265 21.42 -1.70 2.15
C GLN A 265 20.15 -0.88 2.11
N LEU A 266 19.01 -1.58 2.14
CA LEU A 266 17.70 -0.97 2.31
C LEU A 266 17.26 -1.16 3.76
N MET A 267 16.85 -0.07 4.41
CA MET A 267 16.42 -0.11 5.80
C MET A 267 14.96 0.28 5.93
N ILE A 268 14.19 -0.52 6.67
CA ILE A 268 12.80 -0.20 7.03
C ILE A 268 12.77 0.38 8.45
N ARG A 269 12.09 1.52 8.57
CA ARG A 269 11.73 2.13 9.85
C ARG A 269 10.21 2.29 9.93
N PRO A 270 9.53 1.56 10.81
CA PRO A 270 8.12 1.79 11.10
C PRO A 270 7.90 3.16 11.75
N ILE A 271 6.89 3.89 11.30
CA ILE A 271 6.41 5.14 11.92
C ILE A 271 4.93 4.91 12.27
N PRO A 272 4.63 4.42 13.48
CA PRO A 272 3.28 4.12 13.91
C PRO A 272 2.42 5.38 14.04
N TYR A 273 1.15 5.25 13.63
CA TYR A 273 0.13 6.30 13.74
C TYR A 273 -1.22 5.71 14.14
N VAL A 274 -2.15 6.59 14.47
CA VAL A 274 -3.56 6.29 14.69
C VAL A 274 -4.42 7.31 13.92
N PHE A 275 -5.46 6.83 13.28
CA PHE A 275 -6.56 7.69 12.82
C PHE A 275 -7.60 7.79 13.94
N ASP A 276 -7.87 8.99 14.42
CA ASP A 276 -8.94 9.28 15.39
C ASP A 276 -10.22 9.66 14.62
N PRO A 277 -11.23 8.79 14.55
CA PRO A 277 -12.44 9.04 13.76
C PRO A 277 -13.33 10.15 14.35
N ASP A 278 -13.20 10.45 15.65
CA ASP A 278 -13.99 11.49 16.32
C ASP A 278 -13.40 12.88 16.03
N LYS A 279 -12.08 12.99 16.04
CA LYS A 279 -11.36 14.23 15.64
C LYS A 279 -11.19 14.35 14.14
N ASN A 280 -11.40 13.25 13.40
CA ASN A 280 -11.08 13.13 11.98
C ASN A 280 -9.62 13.54 11.69
N GLU A 281 -8.66 12.92 12.40
CA GLU A 281 -7.25 13.29 12.41
C GLU A 281 -6.35 12.06 12.40
N ILE A 282 -5.27 12.11 11.61
CA ILE A 282 -4.21 11.09 11.62
C ILE A 282 -3.05 11.68 12.41
N SER A 283 -2.66 10.99 13.50
CA SER A 283 -1.59 11.46 14.38
C SER A 283 -0.50 10.41 14.57
N PRO A 284 0.78 10.79 14.53
CA PRO A 284 1.86 9.87 14.88
C PRO A 284 1.75 9.48 16.35
N LEU A 285 2.06 8.22 16.66
CA LEU A 285 2.11 7.80 18.07
C LEU A 285 3.35 8.38 18.76
N ALA A 286 3.23 8.66 20.04
CA ALA A 286 4.31 9.21 20.88
C ALA A 286 4.32 8.56 22.27
N GLY A 287 5.45 8.73 23.00
CA GLY A 287 5.61 8.23 24.38
C GLY A 287 5.35 6.73 24.50
N ASP A 288 4.69 6.32 25.56
CA ASP A 288 4.44 4.90 25.89
C ASP A 288 3.66 4.17 24.79
N LYS A 289 2.73 4.86 24.09
CA LYS A 289 1.97 4.28 22.98
C LYS A 289 2.87 3.92 21.80
N LEU A 290 3.81 4.80 21.47
CA LEU A 290 4.80 4.55 20.43
C LEU A 290 5.67 3.34 20.78
N GLU A 291 6.23 3.33 21.99
CA GLU A 291 7.08 2.23 22.44
C GLU A 291 6.34 0.89 22.46
N HIS A 292 5.09 0.89 22.95
CA HIS A 292 4.26 -0.31 22.98
C HIS A 292 4.01 -0.84 21.56
N THR A 293 3.67 0.05 20.63
CA THR A 293 3.39 -0.33 19.24
C THR A 293 4.65 -0.81 18.51
N LEU A 294 5.80 -0.17 18.73
CA LEU A 294 7.07 -0.64 18.16
C LEU A 294 7.45 -2.02 18.68
N ARG A 295 7.30 -2.28 20.00
CA ARG A 295 7.49 -3.63 20.58
C ARG A 295 6.50 -4.66 20.02
N TYR A 296 5.26 -4.25 19.74
CA TYR A 296 4.29 -5.12 19.08
C TYR A 296 4.75 -5.47 17.66
N ILE A 297 5.13 -4.48 16.84
CA ILE A 297 5.62 -4.70 15.46
C ILE A 297 6.87 -5.61 15.48
N GLU A 298 7.82 -5.35 16.37
CA GLU A 298 9.00 -6.20 16.53
C GLU A 298 8.62 -7.65 16.86
N ARG A 299 7.73 -7.86 17.84
CA ARG A 299 7.28 -9.19 18.25
C ARG A 299 6.62 -9.98 17.11
N ILE A 300 5.70 -9.34 16.34
CA ILE A 300 5.06 -10.00 15.20
C ILE A 300 6.06 -10.23 14.05
N SER A 301 7.08 -9.41 13.92
CA SER A 301 8.15 -9.59 12.93
C SER A 301 9.06 -10.77 13.25
N LEU A 302 9.41 -10.96 14.52
CA LEU A 302 10.29 -12.04 14.97
C LEU A 302 9.74 -13.46 14.72
N VAL A 303 8.42 -13.62 14.63
CA VAL A 303 7.80 -14.93 14.39
C VAL A 303 7.69 -15.30 12.91
N ILE A 304 7.78 -14.31 12.01
CA ILE A 304 7.59 -14.51 10.56
C ILE A 304 8.61 -15.47 9.94
N PRO A 305 9.92 -15.36 10.21
CA PRO A 305 10.92 -16.25 9.61
C PRO A 305 10.72 -17.74 9.96
N ASP A 306 10.14 -18.02 11.12
CA ASP A 306 9.97 -19.38 11.65
C ASP A 306 8.60 -20.00 11.38
N MET A 307 7.78 -19.38 10.52
CA MET A 307 6.40 -19.83 10.25
C MET A 307 6.29 -21.02 9.26
N ASP A 308 7.39 -21.67 8.90
CA ASP A 308 7.39 -22.84 8.00
C ASP A 308 6.74 -24.08 8.62
N GLU A 309 6.73 -24.17 9.95
CA GLU A 309 6.03 -25.25 10.64
C GLU A 309 4.63 -24.79 11.10
N PRO A 310 3.56 -25.53 10.74
CA PRO A 310 2.20 -25.18 11.16
C PRO A 310 2.06 -24.98 12.69
N THR A 311 2.79 -25.75 13.48
CA THR A 311 2.83 -25.62 14.95
C THR A 311 3.44 -24.30 15.42
N ARG A 312 4.39 -23.72 14.70
CA ARG A 312 4.97 -22.41 15.04
C ARG A 312 4.08 -21.26 14.62
N TYR A 313 3.35 -21.40 13.52
CA TYR A 313 2.32 -20.46 13.10
C TYR A 313 1.25 -20.29 14.20
N TYR A 314 0.70 -21.40 14.70
CA TYR A 314 -0.30 -21.37 15.77
C TYR A 314 0.27 -20.86 17.10
N LYS A 315 1.52 -21.17 17.44
CA LYS A 315 2.21 -20.62 18.63
C LYS A 315 2.45 -19.12 18.50
N GLY A 316 2.82 -18.63 17.30
CA GLY A 316 2.94 -17.21 16.99
C GLY A 316 1.60 -16.49 17.25
N TRP A 317 0.49 -17.06 16.83
CA TRP A 317 -0.86 -16.56 17.08
C TRP A 317 -1.17 -16.41 18.59
N CYS A 318 -0.82 -17.41 19.40
CA CYS A 318 -1.00 -17.37 20.85
C CYS A 318 -0.11 -16.34 21.56
N ILE A 319 1.00 -15.90 20.94
CA ILE A 319 1.87 -14.86 21.51
C ILE A 319 1.31 -13.46 21.25
N ILE A 320 0.50 -13.29 20.22
CA ILE A 320 -0.01 -11.99 19.76
C ILE A 320 -1.44 -11.72 20.26
N SER A 321 -2.20 -12.77 20.56
CA SER A 321 -3.54 -12.69 21.18
C SER A 321 -3.45 -12.48 22.69
#